data_910ff989676c98eeda28e74ff748f1b5
#
_entry.id   910ff989676c98eeda28e74ff748f1b5
#
_cell.length_a   1.000
_cell.length_b   1.000
_cell.length_c   1.000
_cell.angle_alpha   90.00
_cell.angle_beta   90.00
_cell.angle_gamma   90.00
#
_symmetry.space_group_name_H-M   'P 1'
#
loop_
_entity.id
_entity.type
_entity.pdbx_description
1 polymer ?
#
loop_
_entity_poly.entity_id
_entity_poly.type
_entity_poly.pdbx_seq_one_letter_code
_entity_poly.pdbx_strand_id
1 'polypeptide(L)'
;MADVFEAAGSVAYAEGSVVSRALISRDTGSVTVFAFDKGEGLSEHTAPFDALVHVLDGEAEITVAGAAQRVKAGQMILMPSGIPHALKAVERFKMTLFLARAGAPKKK
;
A
#
# COMPACT_ATOMS: atom_id res chain seq x y z
N MET A 1 -8.16 -22.61 12.40
CA MET A 1 -6.97 -22.39 13.25
C MET A 1 -6.33 -21.07 12.88
N ALA A 2 -6.05 -20.23 13.85
CA ALA A 2 -5.42 -18.94 13.59
C ALA A 2 -3.91 -19.07 13.71
N ASP A 3 -3.19 -18.50 12.73
CA ASP A 3 -1.74 -18.51 12.73
C ASP A 3 -1.21 -17.11 13.04
N VAL A 4 -0.06 -17.08 13.69
CA VAL A 4 0.67 -15.83 13.94
C VAL A 4 1.83 -15.78 12.97
N PHE A 5 1.97 -14.68 12.25
CA PHE A 5 3.09 -14.49 11.33
C PHE A 5 3.46 -13.00 11.28
N GLU A 6 4.67 -12.74 10.81
CA GLU A 6 5.12 -11.36 10.67
C GLU A 6 4.73 -10.82 9.29
N ALA A 7 4.14 -9.64 9.26
CA ALA A 7 3.72 -9.03 8.02
C ALA A 7 4.89 -8.88 7.04
N ALA A 8 6.01 -8.34 7.53
CA ALA A 8 7.19 -8.14 6.67
C ALA A 8 7.78 -9.46 6.16
N GLY A 9 7.61 -10.54 6.91
CA GLY A 9 8.11 -11.86 6.52
C GLY A 9 7.20 -12.59 5.54
N SER A 10 5.99 -12.07 5.28
CA SER A 10 5.04 -12.74 4.39
C SER A 10 5.35 -12.54 2.91
N VAL A 11 6.23 -11.60 2.57
CA VAL A 11 6.71 -11.38 1.20
C VAL A 11 8.23 -11.21 1.23
N ALA A 12 8.88 -11.53 0.13
CA ALA A 12 10.33 -11.37 -0.02
C ALA A 12 10.61 -10.40 -1.16
N TYR A 13 11.68 -9.64 -1.01
CA TYR A 13 12.17 -8.82 -2.12
C TYR A 13 12.62 -9.70 -3.27
N ALA A 14 12.34 -9.28 -4.49
CA ALA A 14 12.82 -9.92 -5.69
C ALA A 14 13.40 -8.85 -6.60
N GLU A 15 14.58 -9.11 -7.17
CA GLU A 15 15.28 -8.14 -8.00
C GLU A 15 14.41 -7.68 -9.16
N GLY A 16 14.32 -6.35 -9.32
CA GLY A 16 13.59 -5.72 -10.41
C GLY A 16 12.07 -5.94 -10.36
N SER A 17 11.53 -6.32 -9.20
CA SER A 17 10.14 -6.77 -9.13
C SER A 17 9.35 -6.09 -8.02
N VAL A 18 8.03 -6.15 -8.18
CA VAL A 18 7.07 -5.90 -7.13
C VAL A 18 6.41 -7.23 -6.83
N VAL A 19 6.54 -7.68 -5.57
CA VAL A 19 5.95 -8.94 -5.12
C VAL A 19 4.79 -8.61 -4.19
N SER A 20 3.67 -9.30 -4.34
CA SER A 20 2.51 -9.06 -3.48
C SER A 20 1.92 -10.36 -2.99
N ARG A 21 1.29 -10.29 -1.83
CA ARG A 21 0.54 -11.40 -1.25
C ARG A 21 -0.74 -10.88 -0.64
N ALA A 22 -1.87 -11.33 -1.18
CA ALA A 22 -3.17 -10.96 -0.64
C ALA A 22 -3.45 -11.80 0.60
N LEU A 23 -3.73 -11.15 1.71
CA LEU A 23 -4.10 -11.81 2.96
C LEU A 23 -5.61 -11.91 3.09
N ILE A 24 -6.33 -10.86 2.70
CA ILE A 24 -7.79 -10.82 2.65
C ILE A 24 -8.16 -10.17 1.33
N SER A 25 -9.11 -10.78 0.62
CA SER A 25 -9.61 -10.20 -0.64
C SER A 25 -11.13 -10.34 -0.66
N ARG A 26 -11.81 -9.19 -0.65
CA ARG A 26 -13.28 -9.10 -0.68
C ARG A 26 -13.69 -7.93 -1.58
N ASP A 27 -14.91 -7.94 -2.04
CA ASP A 27 -15.44 -6.80 -2.80
C ASP A 27 -15.44 -5.52 -1.97
N THR A 28 -15.60 -5.65 -0.66
CA THR A 28 -15.67 -4.51 0.26
C THR A 28 -14.30 -3.99 0.68
N GLY A 29 -13.25 -4.76 0.45
CA GLY A 29 -11.92 -4.34 0.82
C GLY A 29 -10.91 -5.48 0.76
N SER A 30 -9.66 -5.13 0.97
CA SER A 30 -8.58 -6.11 0.91
C SER A 30 -7.44 -5.72 1.83
N VAL A 31 -6.61 -6.69 2.16
CA VAL A 31 -5.35 -6.49 2.86
C VAL A 31 -4.30 -7.24 2.07
N THR A 32 -3.31 -6.51 1.56
CA THR A 32 -2.25 -7.07 0.73
C THR A 32 -0.90 -6.57 1.22
N VAL A 33 0.07 -7.46 1.30
CA VAL A 33 1.45 -7.09 1.65
C VAL A 33 2.26 -7.05 0.36
N PHE A 34 3.06 -6.01 0.21
CA PHE A 34 3.90 -5.78 -0.98
C PHE A 34 5.36 -5.69 -0.60
N ALA A 35 6.23 -6.16 -1.49
CA ALA A 35 7.66 -5.91 -1.43
C ALA A 35 8.09 -5.30 -2.76
N PHE A 36 8.69 -4.11 -2.70
CA PHE A 36 9.15 -3.38 -3.89
C PHE A 36 10.66 -3.35 -3.89
N ASP A 37 11.27 -3.75 -5.00
CA ASP A 37 12.69 -3.52 -5.19
C ASP A 37 12.94 -2.02 -5.40
N LYS A 38 14.16 -1.57 -5.13
CA LYS A 38 14.54 -0.17 -5.30
C LYS A 38 14.23 0.31 -6.71
N GLY A 39 13.57 1.45 -6.83
CA GLY A 39 13.18 2.04 -8.10
C GLY A 39 11.87 1.55 -8.66
N GLU A 40 11.32 0.44 -8.14
CA GLU A 40 10.02 -0.06 -8.58
C GLU A 40 8.90 0.75 -7.93
N GLY A 41 7.72 0.69 -8.50
CA GLY A 41 6.59 1.42 -7.96
C GLY A 41 5.29 1.11 -8.66
N LEU A 42 4.29 1.92 -8.34
CA LEU A 42 2.97 1.87 -8.97
C LEU A 42 2.71 3.26 -9.56
N SER A 43 2.37 3.29 -10.84
CA SER A 43 2.11 4.55 -11.54
C SER A 43 0.86 5.23 -11.02
N GLU A 44 0.73 6.52 -11.30
CA GLU A 44 -0.40 7.31 -10.82
C GLU A 44 -1.73 6.74 -11.31
N HIS A 45 -2.66 6.59 -10.39
CA HIS A 45 -4.00 6.09 -10.68
C HIS A 45 -4.95 6.52 -9.57
N THR A 46 -6.24 6.34 -9.81
CA THR A 46 -7.28 6.53 -8.81
C THR A 46 -7.99 5.21 -8.59
N ALA A 47 -8.64 5.08 -7.45
CA ALA A 47 -9.42 3.89 -7.13
C ALA A 47 -10.63 4.28 -6.27
N PRO A 48 -11.73 3.51 -6.35
CA PRO A 48 -12.94 3.77 -5.55
C PRO A 48 -12.81 3.23 -4.11
N PHE A 49 -11.62 3.22 -3.57
CA PHE A 49 -11.32 2.72 -2.24
C PHE A 49 -10.57 3.78 -1.45
N ASP A 50 -10.82 3.84 -0.16
CA ASP A 50 -9.88 4.48 0.75
C ASP A 50 -8.74 3.51 0.97
N ALA A 51 -7.52 4.00 0.86
CA ALA A 51 -6.33 3.17 0.97
C ALA A 51 -5.48 3.66 2.14
N LEU A 52 -5.07 2.73 3.00
CA LEU A 52 -4.15 3.01 4.08
C LEU A 52 -2.89 2.18 3.85
N VAL A 53 -1.77 2.87 3.73
CA VAL A 53 -0.47 2.22 3.56
C VAL A 53 0.28 2.26 4.89
N HIS A 54 0.76 1.11 5.32
CA HIS A 54 1.65 0.98 6.47
C HIS A 54 2.98 0.46 5.98
N VAL A 55 4.01 1.30 6.01
CA VAL A 55 5.35 0.89 5.58
C VAL A 55 5.98 0.05 6.68
N LEU A 56 6.43 -1.15 6.33
CA LEU A 56 6.97 -2.14 7.27
C LEU A 56 8.50 -2.14 7.27
N ASP A 57 9.12 -1.78 6.15
CA ASP A 57 10.56 -1.83 5.96
C ASP A 57 10.92 -0.87 4.84
N GLY A 58 12.09 -0.23 4.94
CA GLY A 58 12.60 0.64 3.89
C GLY A 58 11.94 2.02 3.84
N GLU A 59 11.89 2.58 2.64
CA GLU A 59 11.38 3.93 2.43
C GLU A 59 10.73 4.07 1.06
N ALA A 60 9.54 4.65 1.05
CA ALA A 60 8.78 4.92 -0.16
C ALA A 60 8.56 6.42 -0.34
N GLU A 61 8.47 6.84 -1.60
CA GLU A 61 7.93 8.15 -1.94
C GLU A 61 6.51 7.93 -2.42
N ILE A 62 5.55 8.51 -1.72
CA ILE A 62 4.14 8.36 -2.05
C ILE A 62 3.57 9.72 -2.39
N THR A 63 3.02 9.83 -3.59
CA THR A 63 2.44 11.07 -4.09
C THR A 63 0.93 10.96 -4.02
N VAL A 64 0.30 11.90 -3.32
CA VAL A 64 -1.15 11.96 -3.19
C VAL A 64 -1.60 13.35 -3.62
N ALA A 65 -2.50 13.43 -4.58
CA ALA A 65 -2.99 14.70 -5.13
C ALA A 65 -1.84 15.60 -5.58
N GLY A 66 -0.79 15.04 -6.16
CA GLY A 66 0.37 15.78 -6.64
C GLY A 66 1.41 16.14 -5.58
N ALA A 67 1.16 15.86 -4.31
CA ALA A 67 2.09 16.16 -3.23
C ALA A 67 2.88 14.90 -2.85
N ALA A 68 4.19 14.92 -3.04
CA ALA A 68 5.07 13.80 -2.72
C ALA A 68 5.50 13.86 -1.26
N GLN A 69 5.46 12.71 -0.60
CA GLN A 69 5.90 12.57 0.79
C GLN A 69 6.73 11.31 0.94
N ARG A 70 7.72 11.36 1.83
CA ARG A 70 8.51 10.19 2.19
C ARG A 70 7.85 9.50 3.36
N VAL A 71 7.70 8.19 3.23
CA VAL A 71 7.09 7.34 4.26
C VAL A 71 8.08 6.25 4.59
N LYS A 72 8.47 6.15 5.85
CA LYS A 72 9.48 5.21 6.32
C LYS A 72 8.85 4.11 7.15
N ALA A 73 9.63 3.06 7.39
CA ALA A 73 9.20 1.94 8.23
C ALA A 73 8.55 2.43 9.53
N GLY A 74 7.38 1.90 9.83
CA GLY A 74 6.59 2.28 11.00
C GLY A 74 5.61 3.41 10.76
N GLN A 75 5.69 4.09 9.62
CA GLN A 75 4.80 5.20 9.30
C GLN A 75 3.66 4.76 8.39
N MET A 76 2.58 5.50 8.41
CA MET A 76 1.39 5.23 7.62
C MET A 76 0.99 6.46 6.83
N ILE A 77 0.31 6.26 5.70
CA ILE A 77 -0.28 7.33 4.93
C ILE A 77 -1.66 6.90 4.45
N LEU A 78 -2.62 7.81 4.54
CA LEU A 78 -3.98 7.59 4.05
C LEU A 78 -4.11 8.21 2.66
N MET A 79 -4.60 7.41 1.73
CA MET A 79 -4.87 7.84 0.36
C MET A 79 -6.36 7.76 0.13
N PRO A 80 -7.10 8.89 0.17
CA PRO A 80 -8.56 8.86 0.05
C PRO A 80 -9.03 8.38 -1.30
N SER A 81 -10.23 7.79 -1.30
CA SER A 81 -10.91 7.35 -2.52
C SER A 81 -11.01 8.47 -3.57
N GLY A 82 -10.77 8.13 -4.82
CA GLY A 82 -10.92 9.05 -5.94
C GLY A 82 -9.79 10.06 -6.11
N ILE A 83 -8.81 10.07 -5.23
CA ILE A 83 -7.68 11.01 -5.29
C ILE A 83 -6.50 10.31 -5.98
N PRO A 84 -5.88 10.96 -6.99
CA PRO A 84 -4.73 10.36 -7.68
C PRO A 84 -3.58 10.10 -6.72
N HIS A 85 -2.96 8.94 -6.85
CA HIS A 85 -1.82 8.58 -6.03
C HIS A 85 -0.84 7.69 -6.81
N ALA A 86 0.42 7.73 -6.40
CA ALA A 86 1.50 6.94 -6.97
C ALA A 86 2.50 6.58 -5.88
N LEU A 87 3.19 5.46 -6.06
CA LEU A 87 4.19 4.99 -5.11
C LEU A 87 5.49 4.68 -5.84
N LYS A 88 6.61 4.99 -5.20
CA LYS A 88 7.93 4.67 -5.74
C LYS A 88 8.88 4.25 -4.61
N ALA A 89 9.64 3.21 -4.84
CA ALA A 89 10.64 2.74 -3.88
C ALA A 89 11.89 3.61 -3.95
N VAL A 90 12.09 4.45 -2.94
CA VAL A 90 13.33 5.22 -2.76
C VAL A 90 14.44 4.24 -2.39
N GLU A 91 14.13 3.37 -1.44
CA GLU A 91 14.90 2.18 -1.12
C GLU A 91 13.95 1.01 -1.28
N ARG A 92 14.46 -0.22 -1.21
CA ARG A 92 13.58 -1.38 -1.12
C ARG A 92 12.62 -1.15 0.03
N PHE A 93 11.33 -1.41 -0.17
CA PHE A 93 10.40 -1.26 0.92
C PHE A 93 9.31 -2.32 0.88
N LYS A 94 8.79 -2.62 2.05
CA LYS A 94 7.61 -3.47 2.20
C LYS A 94 6.51 -2.65 2.84
N MET A 95 5.29 -2.93 2.43
CA MET A 95 4.13 -2.25 3.00
C MET A 95 2.95 -3.18 3.09
N THR A 96 2.04 -2.89 4.02
CA THR A 96 0.70 -3.46 4.01
C THR A 96 -0.23 -2.41 3.43
N LEU A 97 -1.03 -2.83 2.46
CA LEU A 97 -2.05 -1.98 1.85
C LEU A 97 -3.41 -2.46 2.30
N PHE A 98 -4.13 -1.58 3.00
CA PHE A 98 -5.50 -1.81 3.43
C PHE A 98 -6.41 -1.02 2.50
N LEU A 99 -7.32 -1.70 1.81
CA LEU A 99 -8.31 -1.06 0.96
C LEU A 99 -9.69 -1.25 1.58
N ALA A 100 -10.40 -0.15 1.76
CA ALA A 100 -11.78 -0.18 2.19
C ALA A 100 -12.62 0.51 1.12
N ARG A 101 -13.62 -0.20 0.61
CA ARG A 101 -14.47 0.34 -0.45
C ARG A 101 -15.17 1.59 0.05
N ALA A 102 -15.09 2.66 -0.71
CA ALA A 102 -15.86 3.86 -0.42
C ALA A 102 -17.32 3.56 -0.68
N GLY A 103 -18.13 3.65 0.35
CA GLY A 103 -19.55 3.42 0.24
C GLY A 103 -20.26 4.59 -0.41
N ALA A 104 -21.58 4.49 -0.51
CA ALA A 104 -22.39 5.62 -0.93
C ALA A 104 -22.21 6.75 0.08
N PRO A 105 -22.32 8.02 -0.38
CA PRO A 105 -22.23 9.14 0.55
C PRO A 105 -23.24 9.00 1.66
N LYS A 106 -22.81 9.33 2.88
CA LYS A 106 -23.73 9.29 4.00
C LYS A 106 -24.79 10.37 3.83
N LYS A 107 -26.01 10.01 4.15
CA LYS A 107 -27.08 11.00 4.21
C LYS A 107 -26.98 11.75 5.53
N LYS A 108 -27.22 13.00 5.44
CA LYS A 108 -27.21 13.87 6.62
C LYS A 108 -28.62 14.08 7.12
#